data_d8cbb864c08ab73558ee9ea13783a262
#
_entry.id   d8cbb864c08ab73558ee9ea13783a262
#
_cell.length_a   1.000
_cell.length_b   1.000
_cell.length_c   1.000
_cell.angle_alpha   90.00
_cell.angle_beta   90.00
_cell.angle_gamma   90.00
#
_symmetry.space_group_name_H-M   'P 1'
#
loop_
_entity.id
_entity.type
_entity.pdbx_description
1 polymer ?
#
loop_
_entity_poly.entity_id
_entity_poly.type
_entity_poly.pdbx_seq_one_letter_code
_entity_poly.pdbx_strand_id
1 'polypeptide(L)'
;EMNNLVSTEWLEKNLEHVKLLDATWHMPLTNRDAYSEFLKQHIKNANFFDLNKNSSQDSTLPHMLPSKNNWEKTISDFGITNSDHVVIYDNSDVISSCRVWYNFLYFNHNANFISVLDGGLKKWLLESRETTRKINLASKSNYLAKENKSMVLDKNQINLNIINKKFQLIDARNKERFYGLQPEPRKELN
;
A
#
# COMPACT_ATOMS: atom_id res chain seq x y z
N GLU A 1 6.52 -20.57 -5.30
CA GLU A 1 7.27 -19.45 -4.69
C GLU A 1 6.37 -18.24 -4.66
N MET A 2 6.22 -17.64 -3.48
CA MET A 2 5.50 -16.36 -3.35
C MET A 2 6.28 -15.28 -4.09
N ASN A 3 5.75 -14.79 -5.20
CA ASN A 3 6.38 -13.73 -5.96
C ASN A 3 5.79 -12.38 -5.52
N ASN A 4 6.31 -11.86 -4.41
CA ASN A 4 5.86 -10.58 -3.84
C ASN A 4 6.15 -9.38 -4.77
N LEU A 5 7.08 -9.56 -5.73
CA LEU A 5 7.42 -8.58 -6.75
C LEU A 5 7.13 -9.15 -8.15
N VAL A 6 6.59 -8.31 -9.02
CA VAL A 6 6.43 -8.60 -10.44
C VAL A 6 7.19 -7.56 -11.27
N SER A 7 7.79 -8.00 -12.37
CA SER A 7 8.50 -7.09 -13.26
C SER A 7 7.54 -6.26 -14.12
N THR A 8 8.02 -5.16 -14.65
CA THR A 8 7.28 -4.33 -15.60
C THR A 8 6.91 -5.12 -16.88
N GLU A 9 7.79 -5.97 -17.35
CA GLU A 9 7.54 -6.86 -18.50
C GLU A 9 6.43 -7.87 -18.20
N TRP A 10 6.46 -8.48 -17.01
CA TRP A 10 5.40 -9.41 -16.60
C TRP A 10 4.05 -8.70 -16.51
N LEU A 11 4.01 -7.52 -15.88
CA LEU A 11 2.77 -6.77 -15.74
C LEU A 11 2.19 -6.39 -17.10
N GLU A 12 3.00 -5.89 -18.02
CA GLU A 12 2.54 -5.51 -19.37
C GLU A 12 1.83 -6.67 -20.09
N LYS A 13 2.40 -7.89 -19.99
CA LYS A 13 1.80 -9.10 -20.56
C LYS A 13 0.52 -9.56 -19.84
N ASN A 14 0.29 -9.13 -18.61
CA ASN A 14 -0.80 -9.60 -17.76
C ASN A 14 -1.83 -8.50 -17.40
N LEU A 15 -1.76 -7.32 -18.00
CA LEU A 15 -2.63 -6.17 -17.67
C LEU A 15 -4.14 -6.49 -17.71
N GLU A 16 -4.57 -7.40 -18.57
CA GLU A 16 -5.99 -7.78 -18.68
C GLU A 16 -6.39 -8.89 -17.68
N HIS A 17 -5.43 -9.48 -16.98
CA HIS A 17 -5.64 -10.61 -16.06
C HIS A 17 -5.44 -10.26 -14.60
N VAL A 18 -5.03 -9.03 -14.30
CA VAL A 18 -4.78 -8.55 -12.94
C VAL A 18 -5.68 -7.37 -12.59
N LYS A 19 -5.87 -7.14 -11.31
CA LYS A 19 -6.42 -5.89 -10.79
C LYS A 19 -5.25 -4.99 -10.39
N LEU A 20 -5.21 -3.78 -10.92
CA LEU A 20 -4.08 -2.88 -10.74
C LEU A 20 -4.48 -1.67 -9.88
N LEU A 21 -3.69 -1.40 -8.84
CA LEU A 21 -3.87 -0.25 -7.96
C LEU A 21 -2.65 0.66 -7.99
N ASP A 22 -2.89 1.95 -8.25
CA ASP A 22 -1.94 3.01 -7.98
C ASP A 22 -2.12 3.47 -6.52
N ALA A 23 -1.17 3.15 -5.67
CA ALA A 23 -1.16 3.48 -4.25
C ALA A 23 -0.17 4.60 -3.93
N THR A 24 0.05 5.52 -4.86
CA THR A 24 0.97 6.65 -4.67
C THR A 24 0.51 7.52 -3.52
N TRP A 25 1.40 7.76 -2.58
CA TRP A 25 1.26 8.74 -1.52
C TRP A 25 2.55 9.54 -1.41
N HIS A 26 2.43 10.85 -1.28
CA HIS A 26 3.56 11.75 -1.15
C HIS A 26 3.64 12.35 0.24
N MET A 27 4.87 12.52 0.73
CA MET A 27 5.10 13.30 1.95
C MET A 27 4.56 14.73 1.77
N PRO A 28 3.87 15.30 2.78
CA PRO A 28 3.24 16.63 2.66
C PRO A 28 4.19 17.74 2.20
N LEU A 29 5.47 17.66 2.60
CA LEU A 29 6.50 18.66 2.23
C LEU A 29 6.87 18.66 0.75
N THR A 30 6.50 17.65 -0.03
CA THR A 30 6.81 17.57 -1.46
C THR A 30 5.93 18.49 -2.30
N ASN A 31 4.80 18.97 -1.77
CA ASN A 31 3.77 19.72 -2.49
C ASN A 31 3.27 18.99 -3.77
N ARG A 32 3.33 17.66 -3.77
CA ARG A 32 2.83 16.81 -4.85
C ARG A 32 1.43 16.31 -4.53
N ASP A 33 0.58 16.21 -5.55
CA ASP A 33 -0.77 15.65 -5.45
C ASP A 33 -0.85 14.35 -6.27
N ALA A 34 -0.90 13.22 -5.56
CA ALA A 34 -0.86 11.90 -6.16
C ALA A 34 -2.08 11.63 -7.07
N TYR A 35 -3.27 12.10 -6.69
CA TYR A 35 -4.45 11.90 -7.51
C TYR A 35 -4.42 12.76 -8.79
N SER A 36 -3.97 14.00 -8.70
CA SER A 36 -3.78 14.84 -9.88
C SER A 36 -2.73 14.26 -10.85
N GLU A 37 -1.66 13.65 -10.31
CA GLU A 37 -0.66 12.94 -11.13
C GLU A 37 -1.28 11.71 -11.80
N PHE A 38 -2.05 10.90 -11.08
CA PHE A 38 -2.78 9.76 -11.63
C PHE A 38 -3.72 10.16 -12.77
N LEU A 39 -4.47 11.25 -12.62
CA LEU A 39 -5.37 11.75 -13.69
C LEU A 39 -4.62 12.16 -14.95
N LYS A 40 -3.39 12.63 -14.82
CA LYS A 40 -2.54 13.01 -15.95
C LYS A 40 -1.90 11.82 -16.65
N GLN A 41 -1.52 10.81 -15.88
CA GLN A 41 -0.78 9.65 -16.41
C GLN A 41 -0.78 8.49 -15.42
N HIS A 42 -1.27 7.33 -15.84
CA HIS A 42 -1.21 6.09 -15.07
C HIS A 42 -1.13 4.87 -15.98
N ILE A 43 -0.82 3.71 -15.42
CA ILE A 43 -0.81 2.44 -16.14
C ILE A 43 -2.25 2.04 -16.47
N LYS A 44 -2.49 1.56 -17.71
CA LYS A 44 -3.81 1.12 -18.17
C LYS A 44 -4.46 0.16 -17.16
N ASN A 45 -5.76 0.28 -16.99
CA ASN A 45 -6.60 -0.49 -16.06
C ASN A 45 -6.36 -0.21 -14.55
N ALA A 46 -5.46 0.69 -14.19
CA ALA A 46 -5.26 1.04 -12.78
C ALA A 46 -6.44 1.81 -12.19
N ASN A 47 -6.70 1.56 -10.92
CA ASN A 47 -7.54 2.40 -10.07
C ASN A 47 -6.67 3.09 -9.03
N PHE A 48 -7.03 4.33 -8.65
CA PHE A 48 -6.29 5.06 -7.63
C PHE A 48 -6.74 4.66 -6.22
N PHE A 49 -5.80 4.19 -5.42
CA PHE A 49 -6.00 3.89 -4.00
C PHE A 49 -5.51 5.04 -3.14
N ASP A 50 -6.43 5.82 -2.60
CA ASP A 50 -6.11 6.92 -1.68
C ASP A 50 -5.76 6.36 -0.29
N LEU A 51 -4.49 6.36 0.07
CA LEU A 51 -4.01 5.83 1.35
C LEU A 51 -4.56 6.60 2.54
N ASN A 52 -4.71 7.93 2.44
CA ASN A 52 -5.24 8.74 3.52
C ASN A 52 -6.73 8.43 3.77
N LYS A 53 -7.53 8.40 2.70
CA LYS A 53 -8.98 8.13 2.77
C LYS A 53 -9.27 6.71 3.25
N ASN A 54 -8.43 5.74 2.87
CA ASN A 54 -8.61 4.33 3.16
C ASN A 54 -7.80 3.86 4.40
N SER A 55 -7.38 4.78 5.24
CA SER A 55 -6.85 4.53 6.59
C SER A 55 -7.93 4.76 7.63
N SER A 56 -7.69 4.36 8.89
CA SER A 56 -8.62 4.63 9.99
C SER A 56 -8.84 6.11 10.16
N GLN A 57 -10.10 6.54 10.16
CA GLN A 57 -10.51 7.92 10.40
C GLN A 57 -10.74 8.19 11.91
N ASP A 58 -10.81 7.15 12.73
CA ASP A 58 -11.06 7.25 14.18
C ASP A 58 -9.75 7.44 14.96
N SER A 59 -8.60 7.28 14.32
CA SER A 59 -7.29 7.42 14.97
C SER A 59 -6.71 8.81 14.75
N THR A 60 -6.10 9.36 15.80
CA THR A 60 -5.26 10.57 15.71
C THR A 60 -3.91 10.30 15.04
N LEU A 61 -3.51 9.02 14.96
CA LEU A 61 -2.29 8.60 14.27
C LEU A 61 -2.55 8.43 12.77
N PRO A 62 -1.64 8.89 11.91
CA PRO A 62 -1.79 8.75 10.47
C PRO A 62 -1.65 7.29 10.02
N HIS A 63 -2.37 6.94 8.96
CA HIS A 63 -2.26 5.69 8.23
C HIS A 63 -2.46 4.41 9.08
N MET A 64 -3.24 4.48 10.15
CA MET A 64 -3.64 3.30 10.88
C MET A 64 -4.54 2.42 10.01
N LEU A 65 -4.51 1.10 10.24
CA LEU A 65 -5.31 0.16 9.46
C LEU A 65 -6.80 0.52 9.52
N PRO A 66 -7.52 0.49 8.39
CA PRO A 66 -8.96 0.70 8.38
C PRO A 66 -9.68 -0.43 9.10
N SER A 67 -10.95 -0.23 9.43
CA SER A 67 -11.79 -1.34 9.89
C SER A 67 -12.00 -2.37 8.77
N LYS A 68 -12.30 -3.61 9.16
CA LYS A 68 -12.65 -4.69 8.23
C LYS A 68 -13.75 -4.25 7.24
N ASN A 69 -14.82 -3.65 7.74
CA ASN A 69 -15.96 -3.24 6.91
C ASN A 69 -15.58 -2.15 5.89
N ASN A 70 -14.78 -1.17 6.30
CA ASN A 70 -14.28 -0.14 5.40
C ASN A 70 -13.36 -0.73 4.33
N TRP A 71 -12.50 -1.68 4.70
CA TRP A 71 -11.65 -2.38 3.75
C TRP A 71 -12.45 -3.17 2.73
N GLU A 72 -13.41 -4.01 3.18
CA GLU A 72 -14.31 -4.76 2.30
C GLU A 72 -15.04 -3.85 1.31
N LYS A 73 -15.57 -2.74 1.81
CA LYS A 73 -16.25 -1.74 0.97
C LYS A 73 -15.30 -1.16 -0.09
N THR A 74 -14.13 -0.68 0.33
CA THR A 74 -13.15 -0.06 -0.57
C THR A 74 -12.71 -1.03 -1.67
N ILE A 75 -12.34 -2.25 -1.31
CA ILE A 75 -11.84 -3.25 -2.27
C ILE A 75 -12.96 -3.73 -3.20
N SER A 76 -14.18 -3.89 -2.67
CA SER A 76 -15.36 -4.19 -3.48
C SER A 76 -15.68 -3.08 -4.49
N ASP A 77 -15.55 -1.82 -4.09
CA ASP A 77 -15.81 -0.68 -4.98
C ASP A 77 -14.79 -0.62 -6.14
N PHE A 78 -13.59 -1.18 -5.99
CA PHE A 78 -12.62 -1.38 -7.08
C PHE A 78 -12.91 -2.59 -7.97
N GLY A 79 -13.97 -3.35 -7.71
CA GLY A 79 -14.30 -4.55 -8.45
C GLY A 79 -13.31 -5.69 -8.27
N ILE A 80 -12.62 -5.73 -7.12
CA ILE A 80 -11.66 -6.77 -6.75
C ILE A 80 -12.39 -7.86 -5.97
N THR A 81 -12.13 -9.12 -6.32
CA THR A 81 -12.61 -10.31 -5.60
C THR A 81 -11.47 -10.97 -4.83
N ASN A 82 -11.81 -11.92 -3.95
CA ASN A 82 -10.79 -12.65 -3.18
C ASN A 82 -9.90 -13.57 -4.03
N SER A 83 -10.29 -13.87 -5.26
CA SER A 83 -9.54 -14.71 -6.20
C SER A 83 -8.72 -13.93 -7.22
N ASP A 84 -8.86 -12.61 -7.29
CA ASP A 84 -8.10 -11.80 -8.23
C ASP A 84 -6.62 -11.68 -7.84
N HIS A 85 -5.73 -11.69 -8.82
CA HIS A 85 -4.35 -11.24 -8.62
C HIS A 85 -4.32 -9.72 -8.63
N VAL A 86 -3.96 -9.15 -7.49
CA VAL A 86 -3.83 -7.69 -7.32
C VAL A 86 -2.36 -7.31 -7.44
N VAL A 87 -2.06 -6.34 -8.30
CA VAL A 87 -0.74 -5.73 -8.41
C VAL A 87 -0.84 -4.28 -7.94
N ILE A 88 0.09 -3.87 -7.09
CA ILE A 88 0.14 -2.51 -6.54
C ILE A 88 1.41 -1.83 -7.01
N TYR A 89 1.27 -0.59 -7.45
CA TYR A 89 2.42 0.24 -7.76
C TYR A 89 2.29 1.62 -7.12
N ASP A 90 3.36 2.36 -7.15
CA ASP A 90 3.39 3.78 -6.78
C ASP A 90 4.39 4.57 -7.63
N ASN A 91 4.34 5.89 -7.45
CA ASN A 91 5.34 6.86 -7.92
C ASN A 91 5.85 7.71 -6.75
N SER A 92 5.96 7.10 -5.58
CA SER A 92 6.31 7.74 -4.32
C SER A 92 7.78 7.54 -3.97
N ASP A 93 8.39 8.53 -3.34
CA ASP A 93 9.76 8.40 -2.81
C ASP A 93 9.83 7.54 -1.53
N VAL A 94 8.68 7.21 -0.93
CA VAL A 94 8.58 6.39 0.29
C VAL A 94 8.02 4.99 0.06
N ILE A 95 7.90 4.57 -1.19
CA ILE A 95 7.42 3.24 -1.61
C ILE A 95 6.09 2.88 -0.92
N SER A 96 5.10 3.75 -1.11
CA SER A 96 3.79 3.64 -0.45
C SER A 96 2.98 2.39 -0.86
N SER A 97 3.28 1.79 -2.02
CA SER A 97 2.70 0.52 -2.47
C SER A 97 2.91 -0.62 -1.47
N CYS A 98 4.05 -0.67 -0.78
CA CYS A 98 4.33 -1.69 0.24
C CYS A 98 3.34 -1.61 1.41
N ARG A 99 2.86 -0.42 1.76
CA ARG A 99 1.85 -0.27 2.81
C ARG A 99 0.52 -0.89 2.41
N VAL A 100 0.08 -0.69 1.18
CA VAL A 100 -1.18 -1.25 0.68
C VAL A 100 -1.07 -2.76 0.48
N TRP A 101 0.08 -3.25 0.00
CA TRP A 101 0.39 -4.68 -0.04
C TRP A 101 0.26 -5.33 1.34
N TYR A 102 0.82 -4.70 2.38
CA TYR A 102 0.70 -5.17 3.76
C TYR A 102 -0.77 -5.20 4.24
N ASN A 103 -1.57 -4.20 3.87
CA ASN A 103 -3.00 -4.17 4.20
C ASN A 103 -3.74 -5.38 3.61
N PHE A 104 -3.47 -5.74 2.34
CA PHE A 104 -4.05 -6.93 1.73
C PHE A 104 -3.70 -8.20 2.49
N LEU A 105 -2.45 -8.37 2.92
CA LEU A 105 -2.03 -9.51 3.74
C LEU A 105 -2.72 -9.52 5.11
N TYR A 106 -2.80 -8.36 5.76
CA TYR A 106 -3.49 -8.22 7.05
C TYR A 106 -4.97 -8.62 6.96
N PHE A 107 -5.64 -8.28 5.87
CA PHE A 107 -7.02 -8.67 5.60
C PHE A 107 -7.18 -10.02 4.92
N ASN A 108 -6.10 -10.82 4.93
CA ASN A 108 -6.06 -12.22 4.51
C ASN A 108 -6.38 -12.44 3.03
N HIS A 109 -6.01 -11.50 2.15
CA HIS A 109 -5.92 -11.79 0.73
C HIS A 109 -4.86 -12.87 0.50
N ASN A 110 -5.09 -13.77 -0.47
CA ASN A 110 -4.12 -14.83 -0.75
C ASN A 110 -2.75 -14.24 -1.13
N ALA A 111 -1.72 -14.54 -0.35
CA ALA A 111 -0.38 -14.02 -0.53
C ALA A 111 0.25 -14.35 -1.91
N ASN A 112 -0.23 -15.39 -2.60
CA ASN A 112 0.20 -15.72 -3.95
C ASN A 112 -0.46 -14.84 -5.03
N PHE A 113 -1.50 -14.09 -4.67
CA PHE A 113 -2.27 -13.23 -5.56
C PHE A 113 -2.21 -11.75 -5.18
N ILE A 114 -1.17 -11.36 -4.46
CA ILE A 114 -0.86 -9.95 -4.17
C ILE A 114 0.62 -9.65 -4.41
N SER A 115 0.91 -8.70 -5.26
CA SER A 115 2.28 -8.34 -5.65
C SER A 115 2.47 -6.84 -5.73
N VAL A 116 3.72 -6.41 -5.60
CA VAL A 116 4.16 -5.04 -5.85
C VAL A 116 4.91 -4.99 -7.18
N LEU A 117 4.68 -3.95 -7.96
CA LEU A 117 5.41 -3.71 -9.21
C LEU A 117 6.85 -3.26 -8.89
N ASP A 118 7.82 -4.05 -9.30
CA ASP A 118 9.26 -3.72 -9.11
C ASP A 118 9.63 -2.48 -9.92
N GLY A 119 10.11 -1.45 -9.21
CA GLY A 119 10.46 -0.15 -9.76
C GLY A 119 9.29 0.83 -9.97
N GLY A 120 8.04 0.40 -9.73
CA GLY A 120 6.85 1.25 -9.76
C GLY A 120 6.62 1.97 -11.09
N LEU A 121 5.86 3.07 -11.05
CA LEU A 121 5.58 3.89 -12.24
C LEU A 121 6.87 4.50 -12.83
N LYS A 122 7.83 4.85 -12.00
CA LYS A 122 9.10 5.44 -12.46
C LYS A 122 9.84 4.53 -13.46
N LYS A 123 9.99 3.25 -13.12
CA LYS A 123 10.61 2.27 -14.02
C LYS A 123 9.78 2.04 -15.26
N TRP A 124 8.45 1.93 -15.13
CA TRP A 124 7.52 1.80 -16.24
C TRP A 124 7.70 2.90 -17.29
N LEU A 125 7.83 4.15 -16.85
CA LEU A 125 8.06 5.31 -17.70
C LEU A 125 9.47 5.33 -18.31
N LEU A 126 10.52 4.97 -17.57
CA LEU A 126 11.89 4.88 -18.06
C LEU A 126 12.03 3.84 -19.19
N GLU A 127 11.22 2.79 -19.15
CA GLU A 127 11.16 1.75 -20.20
C GLU A 127 10.22 2.15 -21.35
N SER A 128 9.72 3.38 -21.36
CA SER A 128 8.79 3.92 -22.39
C SER A 128 7.53 3.07 -22.60
N ARG A 129 7.04 2.41 -21.55
CA ARG A 129 5.83 1.60 -21.61
C ARG A 129 4.59 2.48 -21.63
N GLU A 130 3.52 1.95 -22.25
CA GLU A 130 2.28 2.71 -22.48
C GLU A 130 1.58 3.11 -21.18
N THR A 131 1.08 4.34 -21.16
CA THR A 131 0.24 4.90 -20.09
C THR A 131 -1.04 5.50 -20.66
N THR A 132 -1.98 5.81 -19.78
CA THR A 132 -3.29 6.35 -20.17
C THR A 132 -3.75 7.46 -19.22
N ARG A 133 -4.77 8.20 -19.64
CA ARG A 133 -5.56 9.12 -18.82
C ARG A 133 -6.99 8.60 -18.62
N LYS A 134 -7.31 7.47 -19.26
CA LYS A 134 -8.65 6.91 -19.21
C LYS A 134 -8.91 6.25 -17.87
N ILE A 135 -9.87 6.79 -17.14
CA ILE A 135 -10.29 6.24 -15.85
C ILE A 135 -10.96 4.89 -16.04
N ASN A 136 -10.51 3.91 -15.28
CA ASN A 136 -11.13 2.59 -15.22
C ASN A 136 -12.38 2.64 -14.32
N LEU A 137 -13.54 2.29 -14.90
CA LEU A 137 -14.80 2.16 -14.17
C LEU A 137 -15.04 0.68 -13.89
N ALA A 138 -14.69 0.26 -12.68
CA ALA A 138 -14.93 -1.11 -12.26
C ALA A 138 -16.38 -1.32 -11.80
N SER A 139 -16.97 -2.46 -12.15
CA SER A 139 -18.22 -2.90 -11.53
C SER A 139 -17.93 -3.41 -10.13
N LYS A 140 -18.78 -3.03 -9.17
CA LYS A 140 -18.63 -3.43 -7.79
C LYS A 140 -18.65 -4.96 -7.64
N SER A 141 -17.74 -5.47 -6.83
CA SER A 141 -17.64 -6.88 -6.46
C SER A 141 -18.14 -7.13 -5.02
N ASN A 142 -17.98 -8.36 -4.55
CA ASN A 142 -18.18 -8.75 -3.16
C ASN A 142 -16.86 -9.31 -2.61
N TYR A 143 -16.07 -8.44 -1.99
CA TYR A 143 -14.80 -8.81 -1.34
C TYR A 143 -15.03 -9.08 0.14
N LEU A 144 -14.52 -10.19 0.65
CA LEU A 144 -14.60 -10.58 2.05
C LEU A 144 -13.21 -10.52 2.69
N ALA A 145 -13.11 -9.84 3.80
CA ALA A 145 -11.87 -9.70 4.56
C ALA A 145 -11.90 -10.51 5.86
N LYS A 146 -10.71 -10.92 6.30
CA LYS A 146 -10.50 -11.53 7.61
C LYS A 146 -9.25 -10.93 8.23
N GLU A 147 -9.40 -10.25 9.37
CA GLU A 147 -8.25 -9.64 10.05
C GLU A 147 -7.28 -10.67 10.59
N ASN A 148 -6.01 -10.53 10.25
CA ASN A 148 -4.91 -11.26 10.85
C ASN A 148 -4.25 -10.41 11.93
N LYS A 149 -4.85 -10.40 13.12
CA LYS A 149 -4.40 -9.57 14.26
C LYS A 149 -2.99 -9.90 14.74
N SER A 150 -2.44 -11.07 14.39
CA SER A 150 -1.06 -11.43 14.75
C SER A 150 -0.01 -10.63 13.98
N MET A 151 -0.39 -9.97 12.89
CA MET A 151 0.52 -9.13 12.09
C MET A 151 0.75 -7.72 12.69
N VAL A 152 0.01 -7.36 13.73
CA VAL A 152 0.12 -6.02 14.34
C VAL A 152 0.26 -6.18 15.85
N LEU A 153 1.23 -5.50 16.42
CA LEU A 153 1.46 -5.45 17.86
C LEU A 153 1.15 -4.05 18.39
N ASP A 154 0.48 -3.99 19.51
CA ASP A 154 0.22 -2.74 20.21
C ASP A 154 1.39 -2.36 21.16
N LYS A 155 1.31 -1.14 21.72
CA LYS A 155 2.32 -0.61 22.64
C LYS A 155 2.52 -1.51 23.87
N ASN A 156 1.45 -2.12 24.39
CA ASN A 156 1.54 -2.97 25.58
C ASN A 156 2.29 -4.27 25.27
N GLN A 157 2.03 -4.86 24.11
CA GLN A 157 2.74 -6.05 23.64
C GLN A 157 4.23 -5.76 23.40
N ILE A 158 4.58 -4.60 22.84
CA ILE A 158 5.98 -4.15 22.70
C ILE A 158 6.63 -3.96 24.07
N ASN A 159 5.98 -3.31 25.03
CA ASN A 159 6.49 -3.12 26.38
C ASN A 159 6.75 -4.48 27.08
N LEU A 160 5.84 -5.42 26.95
CA LEU A 160 6.04 -6.78 27.50
C LEU A 160 7.21 -7.49 26.83
N ASN A 161 7.47 -7.25 25.56
CA ASN A 161 8.60 -7.86 24.86
C ASN A 161 9.97 -7.34 25.35
N ILE A 162 10.05 -6.14 25.90
CA ILE A 162 11.29 -5.63 26.52
C ILE A 162 11.74 -6.56 27.65
N ILE A 163 10.78 -7.12 28.41
CA ILE A 163 11.02 -8.03 29.51
C ILE A 163 11.19 -9.48 29.01
N ASN A 164 10.23 -9.94 28.20
CA ASN A 164 10.08 -11.34 27.82
C ASN A 164 10.97 -11.77 26.65
N LYS A 165 11.44 -10.82 25.83
CA LYS A 165 12.30 -11.02 24.66
C LYS A 165 11.82 -12.14 23.72
N LYS A 166 10.50 -12.21 23.48
CA LYS A 166 9.88 -13.26 22.65
C LYS A 166 10.13 -13.09 21.16
N PHE A 167 10.38 -11.86 20.72
CA PHE A 167 10.67 -11.53 19.33
C PHE A 167 11.69 -10.40 19.22
N GLN A 168 12.37 -10.33 18.08
CA GLN A 168 13.30 -9.26 17.78
C GLN A 168 12.52 -8.01 17.33
N LEU A 169 12.80 -6.88 17.96
CA LEU A 169 12.25 -5.57 17.57
C LEU A 169 13.26 -4.84 16.70
N ILE A 170 12.82 -4.45 15.51
CA ILE A 170 13.65 -3.71 14.54
C ILE A 170 13.02 -2.34 14.32
N ASP A 171 13.81 -1.27 14.47
CA ASP A 171 13.42 0.08 14.10
C ASP A 171 13.77 0.33 12.63
N ALA A 172 12.76 0.55 11.81
CA ALA A 172 12.92 0.80 10.37
C ALA A 172 13.22 2.27 10.03
N ARG A 173 13.37 3.15 11.03
CA ARG A 173 13.77 4.53 10.80
C ARG A 173 15.24 4.60 10.36
N ASN A 174 15.64 5.72 9.75
CA ASN A 174 17.03 5.94 9.45
C ASN A 174 17.86 6.08 10.75
N LYS A 175 19.17 5.90 10.62
CA LYS A 175 20.11 5.90 11.74
C LYS A 175 20.08 7.20 12.55
N GLU A 176 19.97 8.33 11.86
CA GLU A 176 19.97 9.66 12.48
C GLU A 176 18.73 9.85 13.36
N ARG A 177 17.56 9.42 12.90
CA ARG A 177 16.34 9.46 13.71
C ARG A 177 16.38 8.48 14.87
N PHE A 178 16.95 7.29 14.66
CA PHE A 178 17.09 6.30 15.73
C PHE A 178 17.95 6.82 16.89
N TYR A 179 19.03 7.55 16.59
CA TYR A 179 19.91 8.14 17.60
C TYR A 179 19.45 9.54 18.09
N GLY A 180 18.31 10.04 17.66
CA GLY A 180 17.82 11.37 18.04
C GLY A 180 18.63 12.53 17.48
N LEU A 181 19.38 12.31 16.41
CA LEU A 181 20.19 13.34 15.72
C LEU A 181 19.36 14.16 14.71
N GLN A 182 18.15 13.71 14.40
CA GLN A 182 17.17 14.44 13.60
C GLN A 182 15.87 14.60 14.41
N PRO A 183 15.20 15.76 14.30
CA PRO A 183 13.91 15.97 14.97
C PRO A 183 12.87 15.01 14.43
N GLU A 184 12.00 14.54 15.31
CA GLU A 184 10.82 13.77 14.88
C GLU A 184 9.88 14.67 14.05
N PRO A 185 9.33 14.19 12.94
CA PRO A 185 8.37 14.95 12.14
C PRO A 185 7.07 15.27 12.89
N ARG A 186 6.76 14.51 13.95
CA ARG A 186 5.60 14.72 14.81
C ARG A 186 6.01 15.45 16.06
N LYS A 187 5.46 16.66 16.26
CA LYS A 187 5.80 17.53 17.40
C LYS A 187 5.52 16.89 18.76
N GLU A 188 4.56 15.97 18.80
CA GLU A 188 4.13 15.29 20.05
C GLU A 188 5.11 14.18 20.51
N LEU A 189 6.13 13.87 19.72
CA LEU A 189 7.12 12.82 20.02
C LEU A 189 8.54 13.40 20.31
N ASN A 190 8.66 14.71 20.40
CA ASN A 190 9.89 15.41 20.78
C ASN A 190 9.96 15.65 22.28
#